data_05c906f2e98e45ce505bb50aefd77f99
#
_entry.id   05c906f2e98e45ce505bb50aefd77f99
#
_cell.length_a   1.000
_cell.length_b   1.000
_cell.length_c   1.000
_cell.angle_alpha   90.00
_cell.angle_beta   90.00
_cell.angle_gamma   90.00
#
_symmetry.space_group_name_H-M   'P 1'
#
loop_
_entity.id
_entity.type
_entity.pdbx_description
1 polymer ?
#
loop_
_entity_poly.entity_id
_entity_poly.type
_entity_poly.pdbx_seq_one_letter_code
_entity_poly.pdbx_strand_id
1 'polypeptide(L)'
;MTRLQWEALVAHAREEAPNECCGILWGRDGAVQDVARAENPRGSPYGYELDARSLLRANELDEEGYEVGVYHSHPRSPAEPSQTDINLATYPDWKYVIVSLADEPEVRAWRIANGRPNEEEIAVE
;
A
#
# COMPACT_ATOMS: atom_id res chain seq x y z
N MET A 1 -2.42 -10.62 -6.77
CA MET A 1 -3.39 -10.74 -5.63
C MET A 1 -4.69 -11.36 -6.13
N THR A 2 -5.45 -11.91 -5.21
CA THR A 2 -6.77 -12.44 -5.53
C THR A 2 -7.78 -11.31 -5.68
N ARG A 3 -8.91 -11.61 -6.32
CA ARG A 3 -10.00 -10.64 -6.43
C ARG A 3 -10.52 -10.21 -5.05
N LEU A 4 -10.60 -11.15 -4.11
CA LEU A 4 -11.03 -10.86 -2.75
C LEU A 4 -10.07 -9.91 -2.03
N GLN A 5 -8.76 -10.08 -2.24
CA GLN A 5 -7.77 -9.16 -1.68
C GLN A 5 -7.91 -7.76 -2.28
N TRP A 6 -8.09 -7.68 -3.59
CA TRP A 6 -8.33 -6.41 -4.28
C TRP A 6 -9.58 -5.70 -3.73
N GLU A 7 -10.66 -6.45 -3.57
CA GLU A 7 -11.91 -5.91 -3.00
C GLU A 7 -11.73 -5.46 -1.54
N ALA A 8 -10.92 -6.18 -0.77
CA ALA A 8 -10.62 -5.80 0.61
C ALA A 8 -9.87 -4.46 0.70
N LEU A 9 -8.90 -4.22 -0.20
CA LEU A 9 -8.20 -2.94 -0.27
C LEU A 9 -9.15 -1.80 -0.65
N VAL A 10 -9.98 -2.02 -1.65
CA VAL A 10 -10.94 -1.01 -2.10
C VAL A 10 -11.97 -0.70 -1.01
N ALA A 11 -12.46 -1.73 -0.31
CA ALA A 11 -13.40 -1.55 0.80
C ALA A 11 -12.78 -0.72 1.92
N HIS A 12 -11.52 -1.00 2.28
CA HIS A 12 -10.80 -0.24 3.30
C HIS A 12 -10.66 1.23 2.89
N ALA A 13 -10.29 1.48 1.65
CA ALA A 13 -10.17 2.84 1.12
C ALA A 13 -11.50 3.61 1.20
N ARG A 14 -12.61 2.96 0.85
CA ARG A 14 -13.94 3.57 0.89
C ARG A 14 -14.39 3.86 2.32
N GLU A 15 -14.10 2.95 3.26
CA GLU A 15 -14.48 3.13 4.67
C GLU A 15 -13.76 4.30 5.32
N GLU A 16 -12.48 4.52 4.96
CA GLU A 16 -11.68 5.60 5.56
C GLU A 16 -11.82 6.94 4.85
N ALA A 17 -12.35 6.97 3.63
CA ALA A 17 -12.51 8.22 2.90
C ALA A 17 -13.34 9.23 3.72
N PRO A 18 -12.98 10.52 3.74
CA PRO A 18 -12.00 11.20 2.88
C PRO A 18 -10.55 11.11 3.31
N ASN A 19 -10.24 10.39 4.37
CA ASN A 19 -8.87 10.19 4.83
C ASN A 19 -8.21 9.04 4.06
N GLU A 20 -6.88 9.04 4.01
CA GLU A 20 -6.15 7.91 3.46
C GLU A 20 -6.19 6.74 4.44
N CYS A 21 -6.37 5.53 3.90
CA CYS A 21 -6.17 4.32 4.68
C CYS A 21 -4.77 3.77 4.42
N CYS A 22 -4.34 2.85 5.25
CA CYS A 22 -3.09 2.14 5.03
C CYS A 22 -3.13 0.73 5.61
N GLY A 23 -2.18 -0.08 5.18
CA GLY A 23 -2.02 -1.44 5.64
C GLY A 23 -0.78 -2.08 5.08
N ILE A 24 -0.62 -3.36 5.35
CA ILE A 24 0.52 -4.14 4.87
C ILE A 24 0.03 -5.33 4.06
N LEU A 25 0.89 -5.81 3.18
CA LEU A 25 0.66 -7.03 2.43
C LEU A 25 1.97 -7.80 2.33
N TRP A 26 1.87 -9.11 2.17
CA TRP A 26 3.05 -9.95 2.07
C TRP A 26 2.75 -11.19 1.26
N GLY A 27 3.80 -11.80 0.75
CA GLY A 27 3.68 -13.00 -0.04
C GLY A 27 5.04 -13.58 -0.42
N ARG A 28 5.03 -14.50 -1.37
CA ARG A 28 6.23 -15.16 -1.88
C ARG A 28 6.08 -15.37 -3.39
N ASP A 29 7.20 -15.40 -4.08
CA ASP A 29 7.28 -15.71 -5.50
C ASP A 29 6.36 -14.82 -6.36
N GLY A 30 6.30 -13.54 -6.01
CA GLY A 30 5.49 -12.56 -6.74
C GLY A 30 4.00 -12.60 -6.46
N ALA A 31 3.54 -13.51 -5.60
CA ALA A 31 2.12 -13.65 -5.27
C ALA A 31 1.83 -13.09 -3.88
N VAL A 32 0.77 -12.30 -3.77
CA VAL A 32 0.29 -11.79 -2.47
C VAL A 32 -0.41 -12.93 -1.74
N GLN A 33 0.10 -13.26 -0.56
CA GLN A 33 -0.49 -14.30 0.29
C GLN A 33 -1.59 -13.74 1.17
N ASP A 34 -1.35 -12.56 1.78
CA ASP A 34 -2.33 -11.96 2.67
C ASP A 34 -2.17 -10.44 2.74
N VAL A 35 -3.21 -9.79 3.22
CA VAL A 35 -3.25 -8.34 3.45
C VAL A 35 -3.78 -8.08 4.85
N ALA A 36 -3.31 -7.04 5.50
CA ALA A 36 -3.76 -6.66 6.84
C ALA A 36 -3.93 -5.15 6.94
N ARG A 37 -5.06 -4.72 7.47
CA ARG A 37 -5.34 -3.31 7.74
C ARG A 37 -4.42 -2.79 8.83
N ALA A 38 -3.98 -1.55 8.70
CA ALA A 38 -3.27 -0.83 9.73
C ALA A 38 -4.09 0.39 10.14
N GLU A 39 -3.75 0.97 11.27
CA GLU A 39 -4.29 2.26 11.66
C GLU A 39 -3.44 3.35 11.02
N ASN A 40 -4.06 4.48 10.72
CA ASN A 40 -3.37 5.66 10.23
C ASN A 40 -3.42 6.75 11.31
N PRO A 41 -2.42 6.81 12.22
CA PRO A 41 -2.42 7.82 13.28
C PRO A 41 -2.45 9.25 12.78
N ARG A 42 -1.97 9.46 11.55
CA ARG A 42 -2.00 10.78 10.92
C ARG A 42 -3.42 11.25 10.62
N GLY A 43 -4.34 10.33 10.26
CA GLY A 43 -5.74 10.62 10.03
C GLY A 43 -6.00 11.75 9.04
N SER A 44 -5.30 11.75 7.89
CA SER A 44 -5.29 12.85 6.94
C SER A 44 -5.74 12.41 5.54
N PRO A 45 -6.43 13.30 4.78
CA PRO A 45 -6.69 13.05 3.37
C PRO A 45 -5.48 13.23 2.46
N TYR A 46 -4.35 13.71 3.01
CA TYR A 46 -3.15 14.07 2.23
C TYR A 46 -1.93 13.23 2.56
N GLY A 47 -2.05 12.22 3.39
CA GLY A 47 -0.93 11.38 3.73
C GLY A 47 -1.30 10.33 4.77
N TYR A 48 -0.37 9.41 4.98
CA TYR A 48 -0.55 8.33 5.93
C TYR A 48 0.73 8.05 6.69
N GLU A 49 0.56 7.34 7.80
CA GLU A 49 1.66 6.82 8.60
C GLU A 49 1.21 5.46 9.12
N LEU A 50 2.03 4.42 8.94
CA LEU A 50 1.73 3.13 9.53
C LEU A 50 1.88 3.23 11.05
N ASP A 51 0.94 2.65 11.79
CA ASP A 51 1.09 2.50 13.22
C ASP A 51 2.31 1.62 13.54
N ALA A 52 2.89 1.83 14.72
CA ALA A 52 4.14 1.16 15.11
C ALA A 52 4.02 -0.37 15.10
N ARG A 53 2.89 -0.91 15.51
CA ARG A 53 2.65 -2.36 15.53
C ARG A 53 2.67 -2.96 14.13
N SER A 54 2.01 -2.30 13.18
CA SER A 54 1.97 -2.76 11.79
C SER A 54 3.35 -2.68 11.14
N LEU A 55 4.09 -1.60 11.40
CA LEU A 55 5.45 -1.46 10.89
C LEU A 55 6.37 -2.54 11.43
N LEU A 56 6.27 -2.84 12.74
CA LEU A 56 7.03 -3.92 13.35
C LEU A 56 6.70 -5.26 12.69
N ARG A 57 5.42 -5.54 12.49
CA ARG A 57 4.98 -6.79 11.85
C ARG A 57 5.52 -6.90 10.42
N ALA A 58 5.51 -5.82 9.66
CA ALA A 58 6.06 -5.80 8.30
C ALA A 58 7.55 -6.13 8.30
N ASN A 59 8.31 -5.55 9.23
CA ASN A 59 9.75 -5.85 9.36
C ASN A 59 10.01 -7.30 9.77
N GLU A 60 9.18 -7.85 10.66
CA GLU A 60 9.28 -9.27 11.03
C GLU A 60 9.04 -10.19 9.83
N LEU A 61 8.03 -9.89 9.02
CA LEU A 61 7.73 -10.65 7.81
C LEU A 61 8.88 -10.57 6.79
N ASP A 62 9.49 -9.40 6.65
CA ASP A 62 10.65 -9.21 5.81
C ASP A 62 11.82 -10.09 6.28
N GLU A 63 12.08 -10.10 7.57
CA GLU A 63 13.13 -10.95 8.17
C GLU A 63 12.83 -12.44 8.00
N GLU A 64 11.56 -12.83 7.97
CA GLU A 64 11.14 -14.22 7.73
C GLU A 64 11.26 -14.63 6.25
N GLY A 65 11.63 -13.70 5.37
CA GLY A 65 11.85 -13.97 3.95
C GLY A 65 10.65 -13.73 3.06
N TYR A 66 9.58 -13.09 3.57
CA TYR A 66 8.45 -12.70 2.74
C TYR A 66 8.80 -11.46 1.91
N GLU A 67 8.16 -11.37 0.76
CA GLU A 67 8.10 -10.13 0.00
C GLU A 67 7.04 -9.26 0.66
N VAL A 68 7.42 -8.06 1.10
CA VAL A 68 6.55 -7.18 1.88
C VAL A 68 6.16 -5.96 1.07
N GLY A 69 4.95 -5.49 1.28
CA GLY A 69 4.48 -4.23 0.73
C GLY A 69 3.66 -3.46 1.74
N VAL A 70 3.51 -2.18 1.44
CA VAL A 70 2.65 -1.25 2.17
C VAL A 70 1.61 -0.74 1.19
N TYR A 71 0.35 -0.71 1.58
CA TYR A 71 -0.66 -0.07 0.75
C TYR A 71 -1.22 1.16 1.45
N HIS A 72 -1.64 2.13 0.66
CA HIS A 72 -2.40 3.27 1.13
C HIS A 72 -3.35 3.73 0.04
N SER A 73 -4.31 4.56 0.40
CA SER A 73 -5.29 5.05 -0.57
C SER A 73 -5.08 6.51 -0.92
N HIS A 74 -5.45 6.84 -2.14
CA HIS A 74 -5.61 8.21 -2.63
C HIS A 74 -7.11 8.43 -2.85
N PRO A 75 -7.83 9.09 -1.92
CA PRO A 75 -9.28 9.27 -2.09
C PRO A 75 -9.69 10.06 -3.31
N ARG A 76 -8.84 11.00 -3.78
CA ARG A 76 -9.18 11.94 -4.86
C ARG A 76 -8.14 12.06 -5.96
N SER A 77 -6.99 11.42 -5.82
CA SER A 77 -5.91 11.52 -6.81
C SER A 77 -5.64 10.18 -7.47
N PRO A 78 -4.93 10.16 -8.61
CA PRO A 78 -4.59 8.92 -9.29
C PRO A 78 -3.73 7.98 -8.44
N ALA A 79 -3.68 6.70 -8.82
CA ALA A 79 -2.89 5.67 -8.14
C ALA A 79 -1.40 5.78 -8.46
N GLU A 80 -0.86 6.97 -8.34
CA GLU A 80 0.55 7.27 -8.57
C GLU A 80 1.16 7.89 -7.32
N PRO A 81 2.43 7.58 -6.99
CA PRO A 81 3.07 8.16 -5.82
C PRO A 81 3.08 9.69 -5.86
N SER A 82 2.62 10.32 -4.79
CA SER A 82 2.77 11.75 -4.60
C SER A 82 4.22 12.07 -4.21
N GLN A 83 4.59 13.35 -4.23
CA GLN A 83 5.92 13.74 -3.77
C GLN A 83 6.12 13.37 -2.29
N THR A 84 5.07 13.51 -1.48
CA THR A 84 5.10 13.07 -0.08
C THR A 84 5.36 11.57 0.02
N ASP A 85 4.68 10.76 -0.79
CA ASP A 85 4.88 9.31 -0.81
C ASP A 85 6.33 8.97 -1.15
N ILE A 86 6.89 9.63 -2.14
CA ILE A 86 8.28 9.41 -2.57
C ILE A 86 9.25 9.79 -1.45
N ASN A 87 9.02 10.94 -0.81
CA ASN A 87 9.90 11.43 0.24
C ASN A 87 9.90 10.53 1.48
N LEU A 88 8.77 9.87 1.77
CA LEU A 88 8.62 9.02 2.95
C LEU A 88 8.93 7.54 2.68
N ALA A 89 9.16 7.17 1.43
CA ALA A 89 9.49 5.78 1.07
C ALA A 89 10.93 5.45 1.49
N THR A 90 11.07 4.62 2.51
CA THR A 90 12.35 4.27 3.11
C THR A 90 12.78 2.82 2.88
N TYR A 91 11.94 2.02 2.25
CA TYR A 91 12.19 0.60 2.00
C TYR A 91 12.25 0.34 0.50
N PRO A 92 13.45 0.38 -0.12
CA PRO A 92 13.58 0.26 -1.58
C PRO A 92 13.17 -1.11 -2.13
N ASP A 93 13.18 -2.15 -1.30
CA ASP A 93 12.82 -3.51 -1.71
C ASP A 93 11.36 -3.85 -1.46
N TRP A 94 10.60 -2.96 -0.83
CA TRP A 94 9.19 -3.19 -0.58
C TRP A 94 8.35 -2.67 -1.75
N LYS A 95 7.16 -3.24 -1.90
CA LYS A 95 6.15 -2.73 -2.83
C LYS A 95 5.33 -1.64 -2.15
N TYR A 96 5.09 -0.58 -2.89
CA TYR A 96 4.17 0.48 -2.45
C TYR A 96 2.94 0.40 -3.33
N VAL A 97 1.84 -0.02 -2.74
CA VAL A 97 0.58 -0.25 -3.44
C VAL A 97 -0.36 0.91 -3.16
N ILE A 98 -0.91 1.50 -4.20
CA ILE A 98 -1.80 2.66 -4.08
C ILE A 98 -3.17 2.29 -4.60
N VAL A 99 -4.19 2.55 -3.78
CA VAL A 99 -5.60 2.35 -4.12
C VAL A 99 -6.22 3.72 -4.39
N SER A 100 -6.60 3.98 -5.62
CA SER A 100 -7.23 5.24 -5.99
C SER A 100 -8.74 5.10 -6.06
N LEU A 101 -9.44 6.12 -5.54
CA LEU A 101 -10.89 6.27 -5.65
C LEU A 101 -11.28 7.49 -6.50
N ALA A 102 -10.32 8.06 -7.24
CA ALA A 102 -10.55 9.26 -8.05
C ALA A 102 -11.63 9.05 -9.12
N ASP A 103 -11.60 7.88 -9.77
CA ASP A 103 -12.61 7.42 -10.72
C ASP A 103 -13.02 6.01 -10.33
N GLU A 104 -13.15 5.09 -11.29
CA GLU A 104 -13.30 3.67 -10.98
C GLU A 104 -12.14 3.23 -10.10
N PRO A 105 -12.38 2.39 -9.08
CA PRO A 105 -11.31 1.95 -8.20
C PRO A 105 -10.15 1.34 -8.98
N GLU A 106 -8.95 1.80 -8.69
CA GLU A 106 -7.74 1.35 -9.33
C GLU A 106 -6.68 1.00 -8.28
N VAL A 107 -5.97 -0.08 -8.48
CA VAL A 107 -4.87 -0.51 -7.61
C VAL A 107 -3.62 -0.67 -8.46
N ARG A 108 -2.57 0.07 -8.12
CA ARG A 108 -1.29 0.02 -8.82
C ARG A 108 -0.15 -0.17 -7.82
N ALA A 109 0.89 -0.87 -8.23
CA ALA A 109 2.03 -1.17 -7.38
C ALA A 109 3.29 -0.49 -7.91
N TRP A 110 4.13 -0.03 -6.99
CA TRP A 110 5.32 0.74 -7.29
C TRP A 110 6.49 0.29 -6.43
N ARG A 111 7.70 0.38 -7.00
CA ARG A 111 8.95 0.37 -6.22
C ARG A 111 9.48 1.79 -6.20
N ILE A 112 9.91 2.21 -5.02
CA ILE A 112 10.44 3.58 -4.86
C ILE A 112 11.83 3.48 -4.25
N ALA A 113 12.84 3.72 -5.09
CA ALA A 113 14.23 3.65 -4.69
C ALA A 113 14.96 4.91 -5.15
N ASN A 114 15.74 5.52 -4.27
CA ASN A 114 16.52 6.73 -4.57
C ASN A 114 15.64 7.87 -5.11
N GLY A 115 14.44 8.02 -4.57
CA GLY A 115 13.49 9.05 -4.97
C GLY A 115 12.84 8.81 -6.34
N ARG A 116 12.96 7.60 -6.90
CA ARG A 116 12.44 7.27 -8.22
C ARG A 116 11.37 6.17 -8.12
N PRO A 117 10.11 6.48 -8.45
CA PRO A 117 9.08 5.45 -8.53
C PRO A 117 9.15 4.73 -9.87
N ASN A 118 9.04 3.41 -9.81
CA ASN A 118 8.93 2.55 -10.98
C ASN A 118 7.72 1.66 -10.78
N GLU A 119 6.79 1.71 -11.71
CA GLU A 119 5.61 0.89 -11.63
C GLU A 119 5.94 -0.59 -11.83
N GLU A 120 5.32 -1.44 -11.02
CA GLU A 120 5.38 -2.89 -11.18
C GLU A 120 3.99 -3.42 -11.49
N GLU A 121 3.95 -4.45 -12.32
CA GLU A 121 2.69 -5.10 -12.65
C GLU A 121 2.12 -5.81 -11.43
N ILE A 122 0.80 -5.70 -11.24
CA ILE A 122 0.09 -6.42 -10.21
C ILE A 122 -1.08 -7.17 -10.89
N ALA A 123 -0.99 -8.49 -10.86
CA ALA A 123 -2.03 -9.33 -11.45
C ALA A 123 -3.15 -9.56 -10.44
N VAL A 124 -4.40 -9.42 -10.89
CA VAL A 124 -5.59 -9.73 -10.08
C VAL A 124 -6.26 -10.95 -10.70
N GLU A 125 -6.37 -11.98 -9.93
CA GLU A 125 -6.91 -13.28 -10.38
C GLU A 125 -8.33 -13.53 -9.89
#